data_08b33cb0fbe64d8597d1c65278ae9eb3
#
_entry.id   08b33cb0fbe64d8597d1c65278ae9eb3
#
_cell.length_a   1.000
_cell.length_b   1.000
_cell.length_c   1.000
_cell.angle_alpha   90.00
_cell.angle_beta   90.00
_cell.angle_gamma   90.00
#
_symmetry.space_group_name_H-M   'P 1'
#
loop_
_entity.id
_entity.type
_entity.pdbx_description
1 polymer ?
#
loop_
_entity_poly.entity_id
_entity_poly.type
_entity_poly.pdbx_seq_one_letter_code
_entity_poly.pdbx_strand_id
1 'polypeptide(L)'
;VAGDERLLLVAEAEGRIVGTVQLLLDQPPNQPHRADVAKMLVHRRARRRGIGEALMGELDRLARACGKSLLVLDTVSGSAAERLYLKTGWTRVGEIPDYALMPDGTPCPTTYFYKRLAAAG
;
A
#
# COMPACT_ATOMS: atom_id res chain seq x y z
N VAL A 1 11.51 19.43 -1.57
CA VAL A 1 10.36 20.23 -1.18
C VAL A 1 9.78 19.64 0.09
N ALA A 2 9.59 20.51 1.08
CA ALA A 2 8.87 20.08 2.27
C ALA A 2 7.53 19.52 1.80
N GLY A 3 7.17 18.35 2.23
CA GLY A 3 5.93 17.75 1.85
C GLY A 3 6.03 16.55 0.93
N ASP A 4 7.24 16.07 0.65
CA ASP A 4 7.42 14.88 -0.19
C ASP A 4 8.04 13.72 0.57
N GLU A 5 7.84 13.68 1.86
CA GLU A 5 8.43 12.62 2.67
C GLU A 5 7.76 11.29 2.42
N ARG A 6 8.54 10.31 2.04
CA ARG A 6 8.06 8.96 1.82
C ARG A 6 9.11 7.94 2.22
N LEU A 7 8.64 6.77 2.63
CA LEU A 7 9.50 5.65 2.97
C LEU A 7 9.33 4.56 1.92
N LEU A 8 10.45 3.97 1.52
CA LEU A 8 10.44 2.84 0.61
C LEU A 8 10.86 1.60 1.39
N LEU A 9 9.98 0.60 1.43
CA LEU A 9 10.29 -0.69 2.01
C LEU A 9 10.61 -1.67 0.90
N VAL A 10 11.65 -2.47 1.09
CA VAL A 10 12.00 -3.51 0.13
C VAL A 10 12.11 -4.86 0.83
N ALA A 11 11.74 -5.90 0.11
CA ALA A 11 11.96 -7.27 0.55
C ALA A 11 13.06 -7.85 -0.32
N GLU A 12 14.06 -8.47 0.32
CA GLU A 12 15.15 -9.11 -0.39
C GLU A 12 15.12 -10.61 -0.17
N ALA A 13 15.43 -11.36 -1.21
CA ALA A 13 15.62 -12.79 -1.16
C ALA A 13 16.76 -13.16 -2.08
N GLU A 14 17.70 -13.95 -1.57
CA GLU A 14 18.83 -14.44 -2.35
C GLU A 14 19.63 -13.30 -3.02
N GLY A 15 19.81 -12.18 -2.31
CA GLY A 15 20.55 -11.03 -2.81
C GLY A 15 19.83 -10.17 -3.82
N ARG A 16 18.53 -10.40 -4.01
CA ARG A 16 17.72 -9.63 -4.97
C ARG A 16 16.54 -9.00 -4.29
N ILE A 17 16.15 -7.82 -4.78
CA ILE A 17 14.90 -7.19 -4.33
C ILE A 17 13.74 -7.90 -5.01
N VAL A 18 12.86 -8.49 -4.21
CA VAL A 18 11.72 -9.27 -4.71
C VAL A 18 10.38 -8.62 -4.42
N GLY A 19 10.36 -7.55 -3.64
CA GLY A 19 9.13 -6.81 -3.37
C GLY A 19 9.43 -5.42 -2.88
N THR A 20 8.49 -4.51 -3.12
CA THR A 20 8.60 -3.11 -2.68
C THR A 20 7.23 -2.57 -2.31
N VAL A 21 7.20 -1.57 -1.43
CA VAL A 21 6.01 -0.79 -1.15
C VAL A 21 6.45 0.58 -0.65
N GLN A 22 5.68 1.61 -0.95
CA GLN A 22 5.96 2.98 -0.51
C GLN A 22 4.92 3.44 0.51
N LEU A 23 5.38 4.17 1.50
CA LEU A 23 4.53 4.82 2.49
C LEU A 23 4.72 6.33 2.32
N LEU A 24 3.66 7.03 1.94
CA LEU A 24 3.68 8.47 1.71
C LEU A 24 3.20 9.15 2.98
N LEU A 25 4.13 9.77 3.70
CA LEU A 25 3.86 10.33 5.02
C LEU A 25 3.24 11.71 4.99
N ASP A 26 3.56 12.50 3.97
CA ASP A 26 3.06 13.87 3.88
C ASP A 26 1.64 13.93 3.38
N GLN A 27 0.81 14.62 4.15
CA GLN A 27 -0.61 14.74 3.90
C GLN A 27 -1.04 16.17 4.13
N PRO A 28 -2.24 16.58 3.71
CA PRO A 28 -2.75 17.90 4.00
C PRO A 28 -2.70 18.23 5.50
N PRO A 29 -2.57 19.51 5.87
CA PRO A 29 -2.38 19.90 7.27
C PRO A 29 -3.41 19.36 8.25
N ASN A 30 -4.64 19.11 7.80
CA ASN A 30 -5.67 18.56 8.67
C ASN A 30 -5.70 17.02 8.71
N GLN A 31 -4.70 16.37 8.11
CA GLN A 31 -4.62 14.91 8.05
C GLN A 31 -3.24 14.40 8.46
N PRO A 32 -2.67 14.87 9.58
CA PRO A 32 -1.33 14.44 9.98
C PRO A 32 -1.31 12.98 10.44
N HIS A 33 -2.45 12.41 10.76
CA HIS A 33 -2.59 11.03 11.24
C HIS A 33 -2.70 10.01 10.09
N ARG A 34 -2.80 10.48 8.84
CA ARG A 34 -3.02 9.61 7.68
C ARG A 34 -1.75 9.46 6.86
N ALA A 35 -1.60 8.31 6.23
CA ALA A 35 -0.58 8.08 5.22
C ALA A 35 -1.17 7.29 4.07
N ASP A 36 -0.63 7.48 2.88
CA ASP A 36 -1.03 6.72 1.70
C ASP A 36 -0.02 5.62 1.44
N VAL A 37 -0.51 4.48 1.00
CA VAL A 37 0.33 3.35 0.60
C VAL A 37 0.29 3.26 -0.93
N ALA A 38 1.45 3.15 -1.54
CA ALA A 38 1.55 3.15 -2.99
C ALA A 38 2.58 2.14 -3.48
N LYS A 39 2.44 1.76 -4.74
CA LYS A 39 3.42 0.98 -5.48
C LYS A 39 3.81 -0.32 -4.78
N MET A 40 2.81 -1.06 -4.31
CA MET A 40 3.01 -2.39 -3.78
C MET A 40 3.27 -3.34 -4.94
N LEU A 41 4.50 -3.87 -5.00
CA LEU A 41 4.91 -4.79 -6.06
C LEU A 41 5.63 -5.98 -5.43
N VAL A 42 5.27 -7.19 -5.86
CA VAL A 42 5.99 -8.40 -5.49
C VAL A 42 6.38 -9.11 -6.79
N HIS A 43 7.65 -9.43 -6.91
CA HIS A 43 8.16 -10.10 -8.10
C HIS A 43 7.41 -11.41 -8.33
N ARG A 44 7.08 -11.69 -9.58
CA ARG A 44 6.30 -12.88 -9.94
C ARG A 44 6.84 -14.17 -9.32
N ARG A 45 8.17 -14.36 -9.35
CA ARG A 45 8.80 -15.56 -8.81
C ARG A 45 8.75 -15.68 -7.30
N ALA A 46 8.49 -14.56 -6.63
CA ALA A 46 8.44 -14.51 -5.17
C ALA A 46 7.01 -14.52 -4.63
N ARG A 47 6.00 -14.50 -5.49
CA ARG A 47 4.61 -14.54 -5.08
C ARG A 47 4.30 -15.87 -4.40
N ARG A 48 3.34 -15.86 -3.47
CA ARG A 48 2.92 -17.03 -2.69
C ARG A 48 3.97 -17.50 -1.68
N ARG A 49 4.99 -16.68 -1.41
CA ARG A 49 5.99 -16.96 -0.38
C ARG A 49 5.79 -16.13 0.89
N GLY A 50 4.64 -15.46 1.02
CA GLY A 50 4.37 -14.61 2.17
C GLY A 50 5.09 -13.27 2.15
N ILE A 51 5.75 -12.90 1.06
CA ILE A 51 6.49 -11.65 0.96
C ILE A 51 5.58 -10.44 1.04
N GLY A 52 4.44 -10.48 0.35
CA GLY A 52 3.46 -9.40 0.41
C GLY A 52 2.93 -9.20 1.81
N GLU A 53 2.64 -10.28 2.51
CA GLU A 53 2.16 -10.22 3.90
C GLU A 53 3.23 -9.67 4.83
N ALA A 54 4.49 -10.07 4.62
CA ALA A 54 5.61 -9.56 5.42
C ALA A 54 5.81 -8.07 5.19
N LEU A 55 5.73 -7.61 3.94
CA LEU A 55 5.82 -6.18 3.61
C LEU A 55 4.69 -5.40 4.28
N MET A 56 3.47 -5.91 4.22
CA MET A 56 2.32 -5.25 4.85
C MET A 56 2.48 -5.16 6.36
N GLY A 57 2.98 -6.22 7.01
CA GLY A 57 3.22 -6.21 8.45
C GLY A 57 4.27 -5.18 8.84
N GLU A 58 5.36 -5.11 8.10
CA GLU A 58 6.42 -4.14 8.38
C GLU A 58 5.95 -2.71 8.09
N LEU A 59 5.13 -2.54 7.04
CA LEU A 59 4.53 -1.26 6.71
C LEU A 59 3.68 -0.75 7.88
N ASP A 60 2.83 -1.61 8.45
CA ASP A 60 1.98 -1.25 9.59
C ASP A 60 2.84 -0.81 10.78
N ARG A 61 3.91 -1.54 11.05
CA ARG A 61 4.82 -1.22 12.16
C ARG A 61 5.47 0.14 11.95
N LEU A 62 5.98 0.41 10.76
CA LEU A 62 6.62 1.68 10.43
C LEU A 62 5.64 2.84 10.47
N ALA A 63 4.44 2.65 9.94
CA ALA A 63 3.41 3.69 9.96
C ALA A 63 3.04 4.07 11.39
N ARG A 64 2.88 3.08 12.27
CA ARG A 64 2.63 3.36 13.69
C ARG A 64 3.79 4.10 14.33
N ALA A 65 5.02 3.72 14.01
CA ALA A 65 6.21 4.40 14.54
C ALA A 65 6.28 5.86 14.08
N CYS A 66 5.71 6.16 12.91
CA CYS A 66 5.63 7.53 12.37
C CYS A 66 4.40 8.29 12.88
N GLY A 67 3.66 7.74 13.82
CA GLY A 67 2.48 8.39 14.40
C GLY A 67 1.23 8.33 13.53
N LYS A 68 1.18 7.44 12.55
CA LYS A 68 0.02 7.32 11.69
C LYS A 68 -1.00 6.33 12.27
N SER A 69 -2.26 6.69 12.17
CA SER A 69 -3.36 5.84 12.67
C SER A 69 -4.30 5.40 11.56
N LEU A 70 -4.15 5.93 10.36
CA LEU A 70 -4.99 5.59 9.22
C LEU A 70 -4.16 5.47 7.95
N LEU A 71 -4.32 4.37 7.27
CA LEU A 71 -3.70 4.13 5.96
C LEU A 71 -4.77 4.05 4.88
N VAL A 72 -4.47 4.59 3.71
CA VAL A 72 -5.35 4.55 2.54
C VAL A 72 -4.54 4.09 1.34
N LEU A 73 -5.15 3.26 0.50
CA LEU A 73 -4.56 2.89 -0.78
C LEU A 73 -5.66 2.68 -1.82
N ASP A 74 -5.25 2.68 -3.08
CA ASP A 74 -6.11 2.23 -4.16
C ASP A 74 -5.32 1.30 -5.07
N THR A 75 -6.03 0.42 -5.74
CA THR A 75 -5.45 -0.58 -6.63
C THR A 75 -6.38 -0.85 -7.80
N VAL A 76 -5.83 -1.33 -8.90
CA VAL A 76 -6.65 -1.72 -10.06
C VAL A 76 -7.68 -2.75 -9.60
N SER A 77 -8.96 -2.49 -9.90
CA SER A 77 -10.04 -3.37 -9.50
C SER A 77 -9.87 -4.77 -10.09
N GLY A 78 -10.13 -5.78 -9.27
CA GLY A 78 -10.00 -7.18 -9.69
C GLY A 78 -8.59 -7.71 -9.70
N SER A 79 -7.61 -6.94 -9.24
CA SER A 79 -6.21 -7.39 -9.23
C SER A 79 -5.96 -8.38 -8.09
N ALA A 80 -4.87 -9.14 -8.23
CA ALA A 80 -4.45 -10.06 -7.17
C ALA A 80 -4.12 -9.33 -5.86
N ALA A 81 -3.74 -8.06 -5.96
CA ALA A 81 -3.42 -7.25 -4.78
C ALA A 81 -4.63 -7.07 -3.85
N GLU A 82 -5.84 -7.06 -4.39
CA GLU A 82 -7.03 -6.94 -3.55
C GLU A 82 -7.14 -8.06 -2.53
N ARG A 83 -6.78 -9.30 -2.93
CA ARG A 83 -6.79 -10.43 -2.00
C ARG A 83 -5.80 -10.23 -0.87
N LEU A 84 -4.61 -9.72 -1.19
CA LEU A 84 -3.60 -9.44 -0.19
C LEU A 84 -4.11 -8.42 0.81
N TYR A 85 -4.75 -7.35 0.35
CA TYR A 85 -5.24 -6.32 1.25
C TYR A 85 -6.34 -6.85 2.15
N LEU A 86 -7.31 -7.56 1.61
CA LEU A 86 -8.36 -8.17 2.43
C LEU A 86 -7.79 -9.14 3.45
N LYS A 87 -6.79 -9.92 3.07
CA LYS A 87 -6.15 -10.90 3.94
C LYS A 87 -5.34 -10.22 5.06
N THR A 88 -4.82 -9.03 4.81
CA THR A 88 -3.97 -8.34 5.78
C THR A 88 -4.69 -7.22 6.56
N GLY A 89 -6.00 -7.26 6.57
CA GLY A 89 -6.79 -6.44 7.49
C GLY A 89 -7.32 -5.13 6.92
N TRP A 90 -7.24 -4.95 5.60
CA TRP A 90 -7.78 -3.75 4.96
C TRP A 90 -9.28 -3.88 4.71
N THR A 91 -9.98 -2.76 4.75
CA THR A 91 -11.42 -2.70 4.46
C THR A 91 -11.64 -2.06 3.10
N ARG A 92 -12.43 -2.72 2.27
CA ARG A 92 -12.79 -2.19 0.95
C ARG A 92 -13.78 -1.05 1.11
N VAL A 93 -13.50 0.09 0.47
CA VAL A 93 -14.38 1.26 0.48
C VAL A 93 -15.33 1.20 -0.72
N GLY A 94 -14.79 1.08 -1.92
CA GLY A 94 -15.57 1.09 -3.14
C GLY A 94 -14.71 1.28 -4.37
N GLU A 95 -15.39 1.38 -5.50
CA GLU A 95 -14.74 1.43 -6.80
C GLU A 95 -15.05 2.76 -7.50
N ILE A 96 -14.04 3.31 -8.18
CA ILE A 96 -14.20 4.48 -9.04
C ILE A 96 -13.94 4.02 -10.48
N PRO A 97 -14.95 4.12 -11.38
CA PRO A 97 -14.76 3.72 -12.77
C PRO A 97 -13.86 4.70 -13.52
N ASP A 98 -13.19 4.20 -14.55
CA ASP A 98 -12.39 5.01 -15.46
C ASP A 98 -11.31 5.86 -14.78
N TYR A 99 -10.79 5.37 -13.66
CA TYR A 99 -9.92 6.15 -12.79
C TYR A 99 -8.52 6.32 -13.36
N ALA A 100 -8.00 5.31 -14.04
CA ALA A 100 -6.65 5.31 -14.56
C ALA A 100 -6.62 4.63 -15.93
N LEU A 101 -5.49 4.71 -16.61
CA LEU A 101 -5.31 4.05 -17.90
C LEU A 101 -4.37 2.86 -17.75
N MET A 102 -4.74 1.78 -18.41
CA MET A 102 -3.84 0.64 -18.58
C MET A 102 -2.73 1.02 -19.55
N PRO A 103 -1.63 0.26 -19.61
CA PRO A 103 -0.54 0.56 -20.55
C PRO A 103 -0.98 0.70 -22.01
N ASP A 104 -2.07 0.04 -22.42
CA ASP A 104 -2.60 0.12 -23.77
C ASP A 104 -3.56 1.31 -23.97
N GLY A 105 -3.75 2.14 -22.94
CA GLY A 105 -4.64 3.30 -23.00
C GLY A 105 -6.09 3.03 -22.63
N THR A 106 -6.44 1.78 -22.33
CA THR A 106 -7.80 1.43 -21.93
C THR A 106 -8.08 1.92 -20.51
N PRO A 107 -9.20 2.61 -20.26
CA PRO A 107 -9.55 3.01 -18.88
C PRO A 107 -9.77 1.80 -17.99
N CYS A 108 -9.35 1.92 -16.74
CA CYS A 108 -9.59 0.89 -15.75
C CYS A 108 -10.11 1.50 -14.44
N PRO A 109 -10.97 0.78 -13.72
CA PRO A 109 -11.46 1.24 -12.43
C PRO A 109 -10.41 1.00 -11.35
N THR A 110 -10.50 1.77 -10.29
CA THR A 110 -9.69 1.54 -9.09
C THR A 110 -10.59 1.20 -7.91
N THR A 111 -10.06 0.41 -6.98
CA THR A 111 -10.74 0.09 -5.73
C THR A 111 -9.95 0.70 -4.58
N TYR A 112 -10.63 1.46 -3.72
CA TYR A 112 -10.03 2.06 -2.55
C TYR A 112 -10.20 1.18 -1.33
N PHE A 113 -9.14 1.14 -0.50
CA PHE A 113 -9.12 0.43 0.76
C PHE A 113 -8.58 1.34 1.84
N TYR A 114 -8.97 1.07 3.08
CA TYR A 114 -8.37 1.75 4.23
C TYR A 114 -8.05 0.75 5.33
N LYS A 115 -7.16 1.14 6.24
CA LYS A 115 -6.84 0.35 7.41
C LYS A 115 -6.57 1.28 8.59
N ARG A 116 -7.25 1.04 9.69
CA ARG A 116 -6.96 1.72 10.94
C ARG A 116 -5.86 0.97 11.66
N LEU A 117 -4.90 1.70 12.20
CA LEU A 117 -3.82 1.11 12.96
C LEU A 117 -4.06 1.28 14.44
N ALA A 118 -3.82 0.21 15.21
CA ALA A 118 -3.88 0.31 16.65
C ALA A 118 -2.78 1.25 17.15
N ALA A 119 -3.04 1.94 18.25
CA ALA A 119 -2.02 2.80 18.84
C ALA A 119 -0.78 1.97 19.17
N ALA A 120 0.42 2.56 18.96
CA ALA A 120 1.65 1.96 19.40
C ALA A 120 1.65 1.96 20.92
N GLY A 121 1.52 0.78 21.48
CA GLY A 121 1.31 0.61 22.91
C GLY A 121 2.55 0.66 23.72
#